data_8627be11fef53399122310806eec29be
#
_entry.id   8627be11fef53399122310806eec29be
#
_cell.length_a   1.000
_cell.length_b   1.000
_cell.length_c   1.000
_cell.angle_alpha   90.00
_cell.angle_beta   90.00
_cell.angle_gamma   90.00
#
_symmetry.space_group_name_H-M   'P 1'
#
loop_
_entity.id
_entity.type
_entity.pdbx_description
1 polymer ?
#
loop_
_entity_poly.entity_id
_entity_poly.type
_entity_poly.pdbx_seq_one_letter_code
_entity_poly.pdbx_strand_id
1 'polypeptide(L)'
;MTSNIIEKYHVEYGFSLIPNKPRSKIPAVKEYKQYFDKVCYEEIKPNQNVGVMTGRPSNNLVVFDDDTFAETFFEIFSQYRNTTFSTKSGKKGGGIFFRLSELPKFTYAAITKDGKQIEFFAGKRQIIL
;
A
#
# COMPACT_ATOMS: atom_id res chain seq x y z
N MET A 1 -9.12 12.04 -4.07
CA MET A 1 -7.96 11.96 -4.97
C MET A 1 -8.38 12.38 -6.36
N THR A 2 -7.62 13.21 -7.04
CA THR A 2 -7.96 13.69 -8.38
C THR A 2 -7.68 12.63 -9.44
N SER A 3 -8.36 12.72 -10.59
CA SER A 3 -8.15 11.79 -11.71
C SER A 3 -6.70 11.78 -12.20
N ASN A 4 -6.02 12.92 -12.20
CA ASN A 4 -4.61 13.01 -12.61
C ASN A 4 -3.67 12.24 -11.68
N ILE A 5 -3.94 12.26 -10.39
CA ILE A 5 -3.14 11.51 -9.40
C ILE A 5 -3.39 10.01 -9.55
N ILE A 6 -4.64 9.61 -9.77
CA ILE A 6 -5.01 8.20 -10.00
C ILE A 6 -4.31 7.69 -11.26
N GLU A 7 -4.37 8.44 -12.35
CA GLU A 7 -3.71 8.08 -13.59
C GLU A 7 -2.20 7.94 -13.40
N LYS A 8 -1.58 8.87 -12.70
CA LYS A 8 -0.16 8.81 -12.37
C LYS A 8 0.20 7.53 -11.61
N TYR A 9 -0.57 7.16 -10.61
CA TYR A 9 -0.31 5.96 -9.83
C TYR A 9 -0.47 4.68 -10.67
N HIS A 10 -1.47 4.64 -11.54
CA HIS A 10 -1.65 3.51 -12.46
C HIS A 10 -0.55 3.44 -13.51
N VAL A 11 -0.31 4.54 -14.23
CA VAL A 11 0.54 4.56 -15.43
C VAL A 11 2.00 4.65 -15.06
N GLU A 12 2.39 5.61 -14.21
CA GLU A 12 3.80 5.81 -13.89
C GLU A 12 4.32 4.82 -12.86
N TYR A 13 3.54 4.53 -11.83
CA TYR A 13 3.99 3.67 -10.73
C TYR A 13 3.58 2.21 -10.89
N GLY A 14 2.67 1.91 -11.81
CA GLY A 14 2.21 0.54 -12.03
C GLY A 14 1.41 -0.02 -10.87
N PHE A 15 0.73 0.83 -10.11
CA PHE A 15 -0.09 0.42 -8.99
C PHE A 15 -1.44 -0.12 -9.44
N SER A 16 -1.84 -1.26 -8.89
CA SER A 16 -3.21 -1.76 -8.99
C SER A 16 -4.05 -1.08 -7.90
N LEU A 17 -4.92 -0.17 -8.29
CA LEU A 17 -5.69 0.66 -7.38
C LEU A 17 -7.06 0.06 -7.11
N ILE A 18 -7.44 -0.02 -5.84
CA ILE A 18 -8.68 -0.60 -5.37
C ILE A 18 -9.58 0.52 -4.84
N PRO A 19 -10.75 0.76 -5.48
CA PRO A 19 -11.71 1.68 -4.89
C PRO A 19 -12.29 1.10 -3.59
N ASN A 20 -12.30 1.93 -2.57
CA ASN A 20 -12.87 1.60 -1.26
C ASN A 20 -14.07 2.49 -0.97
N LYS A 21 -14.95 2.03 -0.09
CA LYS A 21 -16.09 2.84 0.36
C LYS A 21 -15.58 4.12 1.00
N PRO A 22 -16.35 5.22 0.92
CA PRO A 22 -15.94 6.48 1.53
C PRO A 22 -15.57 6.32 3.01
N ARG A 23 -14.47 6.94 3.41
CA ARG A 23 -13.95 6.91 4.80
C ARG A 23 -13.78 5.51 5.36
N SER A 24 -13.44 4.55 4.49
CA SER A 24 -13.38 3.14 4.86
C SER A 24 -12.20 2.46 4.20
N LYS A 25 -11.79 1.34 4.78
CA LYS A 25 -10.84 0.39 4.19
C LYS A 25 -11.54 -0.80 3.53
N ILE A 26 -12.88 -0.73 3.42
CA ILE A 26 -13.69 -1.80 2.83
C ILE A 26 -13.73 -1.61 1.32
N PRO A 27 -13.28 -2.62 0.53
CA PRO A 27 -13.34 -2.52 -0.93
C PRO A 27 -14.77 -2.31 -1.43
N ALA A 28 -14.91 -1.41 -2.41
CA ALA A 28 -16.19 -1.12 -3.07
C ALA A 28 -16.35 -1.89 -4.39
N VAL A 29 -15.59 -2.96 -4.58
CA VAL A 29 -15.62 -3.80 -5.76
C VAL A 29 -16.17 -5.18 -5.41
N LYS A 30 -16.82 -5.82 -6.38
CA LYS A 30 -17.27 -7.20 -6.23
C LYS A 30 -16.08 -8.15 -6.30
N GLU A 31 -16.17 -9.26 -5.55
CA GLU A 31 -15.16 -10.31 -5.58
C GLU A 31 -13.73 -9.74 -5.44
N TYR A 32 -13.52 -8.97 -4.41
CA TYR A 32 -12.25 -8.27 -4.13
C TYR A 32 -11.03 -9.19 -4.25
N LYS A 33 -11.16 -10.45 -3.85
CA LYS A 33 -10.06 -11.42 -3.88
C LYS A 33 -9.54 -11.72 -5.28
N GLN A 34 -10.32 -11.43 -6.34
CA GLN A 34 -9.84 -11.56 -7.72
C GLN A 34 -8.62 -10.67 -8.00
N TYR A 35 -8.54 -9.55 -7.28
CA TYR A 35 -7.46 -8.59 -7.46
C TYR A 35 -6.19 -8.92 -6.68
N PHE A 36 -6.14 -10.07 -6.01
CA PHE A 36 -4.90 -10.57 -5.42
C PHE A 36 -3.85 -10.92 -6.48
N ASP A 37 -4.28 -11.33 -7.67
CA ASP A 37 -3.41 -11.76 -8.77
C ASP A 37 -3.72 -11.05 -10.10
N LYS A 38 -4.63 -10.10 -10.10
CA LYS A 38 -5.11 -9.42 -11.29
C LYS A 38 -5.14 -7.91 -11.05
N VAL A 39 -4.69 -7.15 -12.02
CA VAL A 39 -4.75 -5.68 -11.94
C VAL A 39 -6.20 -5.20 -11.93
N CYS A 40 -6.51 -4.28 -11.04
CA CYS A 40 -7.81 -3.64 -10.94
C CYS A 40 -7.84 -2.40 -11.82
N TYR A 41 -8.81 -2.33 -12.72
CA TYR A 41 -9.09 -1.16 -13.58
C TYR A 41 -10.46 -0.56 -13.31
N GLU A 42 -11.05 -0.86 -12.14
CA GLU A 42 -12.35 -0.29 -11.77
C GLU A 42 -12.26 1.23 -11.62
N GLU A 43 -13.31 1.92 -12.01
CA GLU A 43 -13.40 3.37 -11.84
C GLU A 43 -13.39 3.76 -10.36
N ILE A 44 -12.59 4.76 -10.02
CA ILE A 44 -12.56 5.32 -8.67
C ILE A 44 -13.34 6.62 -8.67
N LYS A 45 -14.42 6.66 -7.91
CA LYS A 45 -15.27 7.84 -7.78
C LYS A 45 -14.63 8.86 -6.82
N PRO A 46 -14.92 10.17 -6.98
CA PRO A 46 -14.26 11.22 -6.21
C PRO A 46 -14.36 11.10 -4.68
N ASN A 47 -15.41 10.49 -4.17
CA ASN A 47 -15.64 10.33 -2.73
C ASN A 47 -15.10 9.03 -2.15
N GLN A 48 -14.53 8.17 -2.98
CA GLN A 48 -14.00 6.89 -2.53
C GLN A 48 -12.58 7.02 -2.02
N ASN A 49 -12.25 6.22 -1.02
CA ASN A 49 -10.86 6.01 -0.63
C ASN A 49 -10.18 5.10 -1.66
N VAL A 50 -8.86 5.23 -1.76
CA VAL A 50 -8.07 4.47 -2.71
C VAL A 50 -7.06 3.62 -1.96
N GLY A 51 -7.08 2.33 -2.24
CA GLY A 51 -6.06 1.40 -1.79
C GLY A 51 -5.17 0.97 -2.95
N VAL A 52 -3.95 0.55 -2.64
CA VAL A 52 -3.08 -0.10 -3.61
C VAL A 52 -2.88 -1.55 -3.20
N MET A 53 -3.08 -2.46 -4.16
CA MET A 53 -2.85 -3.88 -3.91
C MET A 53 -1.35 -4.16 -3.89
N THR A 54 -0.88 -4.82 -2.85
CA THR A 54 0.51 -5.27 -2.77
C THR A 54 0.73 -6.54 -3.60
N GLY A 55 1.97 -6.82 -3.93
CA GLY A 55 2.36 -8.02 -4.63
C GLY A 55 2.29 -7.92 -6.14
N ARG A 56 2.00 -9.04 -6.78
CA ARG A 56 2.03 -9.20 -8.24
C ARG A 56 1.19 -8.19 -9.03
N PRO A 57 -0.05 -7.86 -8.63
CA PRO A 57 -0.87 -6.92 -9.40
C PRO A 57 -0.25 -5.53 -9.53
N SER A 58 0.62 -5.13 -8.62
CA SER A 58 1.35 -3.86 -8.64
C SER A 58 2.83 -4.06 -8.96
N ASN A 59 3.16 -5.03 -9.81
CA ASN A 59 4.53 -5.33 -10.25
C ASN A 59 5.47 -5.64 -9.09
N ASN A 60 5.06 -6.57 -8.23
CA ASN A 60 5.83 -7.02 -7.06
C ASN A 60 6.06 -5.92 -6.01
N LEU A 61 5.05 -5.08 -5.83
CA LEU A 61 5.07 -4.04 -4.81
C LEU A 61 5.02 -4.64 -3.41
N VAL A 62 5.94 -4.21 -2.55
CA VAL A 62 5.93 -4.52 -1.12
C VAL A 62 5.90 -3.24 -0.32
N VAL A 63 5.32 -3.31 0.87
CA VAL A 63 5.14 -2.15 1.74
C VAL A 63 5.53 -2.49 3.16
N PHE A 64 6.38 -1.66 3.74
CA PHE A 64 6.58 -1.63 5.19
C PHE A 64 5.66 -0.57 5.77
N ASP A 65 4.78 -0.97 6.66
CA ASP A 65 3.80 -0.11 7.30
C ASP A 65 4.05 -0.02 8.80
N ASP A 66 4.09 1.19 9.32
CA ASP A 66 4.34 1.46 10.73
C ASP A 66 3.25 2.36 11.29
N ASP A 67 2.58 1.88 12.32
CA ASP A 67 1.56 2.63 13.03
C ASP A 67 2.05 3.25 14.35
N THR A 68 3.20 2.83 14.86
CA THR A 68 3.59 3.13 16.23
C THR A 68 5.07 3.44 16.44
N PHE A 69 5.93 3.14 15.47
CA PHE A 69 7.38 3.33 15.55
C PHE A 69 7.88 4.51 14.68
N ALA A 70 7.05 5.50 14.42
CA ALA A 70 7.33 6.51 13.39
C ALA A 70 8.78 7.02 13.37
N GLU A 71 9.34 7.40 14.51
CA GLU A 71 10.70 7.93 14.58
C GLU A 71 11.73 6.85 14.25
N THR A 72 11.66 5.70 14.91
CA THR A 72 12.59 4.58 14.69
C THR A 72 12.49 4.04 13.27
N PHE A 73 11.25 3.90 12.76
CA PHE A 73 10.99 3.43 11.41
C PHE A 73 11.63 4.36 10.37
N PHE A 74 11.37 5.66 10.47
CA PHE A 74 11.93 6.63 9.54
C PHE A 74 13.44 6.83 9.73
N GLU A 75 13.98 6.58 10.90
CA GLU A 75 15.43 6.57 11.13
C GLU A 75 16.09 5.40 10.39
N ILE A 76 15.54 4.19 10.52
CA ILE A 76 16.05 3.00 9.84
C ILE A 76 15.93 3.16 8.32
N PHE A 77 14.82 3.69 7.82
CA PHE A 77 14.53 3.83 6.41
C PHE A 77 14.77 5.25 5.86
N SER A 78 15.46 6.10 6.60
CA SER A 78 15.68 7.51 6.22
C SER A 78 16.31 7.67 4.84
N GLN A 79 17.24 6.79 4.48
CA GLN A 79 17.89 6.80 3.16
C GLN A 79 16.92 6.56 2.01
N TYR A 80 15.76 5.93 2.25
CA TYR A 80 14.77 5.62 1.23
C TYR A 80 13.60 6.58 1.19
N ARG A 81 13.44 7.44 2.19
CA ARG A 81 12.28 8.33 2.34
C ARG A 81 12.09 9.28 1.15
N ASN A 82 13.19 9.75 0.58
CA ASN A 82 13.18 10.69 -0.54
C ASN A 82 13.43 10.01 -1.89
N THR A 83 13.71 8.71 -1.92
CA THR A 83 14.06 7.97 -3.13
C THR A 83 13.00 6.96 -3.54
N THR A 84 12.00 6.72 -2.70
CA THR A 84 10.89 5.82 -3.00
C THR A 84 9.57 6.45 -2.57
N PHE A 85 8.47 5.87 -3.05
CA PHE A 85 7.14 6.30 -2.66
C PHE A 85 6.91 6.03 -1.16
N SER A 86 6.39 7.01 -0.46
CA SER A 86 6.06 6.87 0.96
C SER A 86 4.77 7.60 1.29
N THR A 87 4.09 7.15 2.35
CA THR A 87 2.88 7.78 2.87
C THR A 87 3.06 8.11 4.34
N LYS A 88 2.32 9.11 4.81
CA LYS A 88 2.19 9.41 6.24
C LYS A 88 0.74 9.24 6.64
N SER A 89 0.48 8.52 7.72
CA SER A 89 -0.86 8.48 8.30
C SER A 89 -1.12 9.73 9.13
N GLY A 90 -2.39 10.03 9.40
CA GLY A 90 -2.78 11.13 10.30
C GLY A 90 -2.38 10.92 11.76
N LYS A 91 -1.92 9.71 12.10
CA LYS A 91 -1.26 9.35 13.36
C LYS A 91 0.24 9.31 13.16
N LYS A 92 1.00 8.87 14.16
CA LYS A 92 2.45 8.72 14.10
C LYS A 92 2.84 7.46 13.30
N GLY A 93 2.68 7.47 12.01
CA GLY A 93 3.04 6.30 11.22
C GLY A 93 3.11 6.61 9.73
N GLY A 94 3.27 5.59 8.95
CA GLY A 94 3.31 5.70 7.49
C GLY A 94 3.78 4.43 6.83
N GLY A 95 3.84 4.45 5.52
CA GLY A 95 4.30 3.34 4.71
C GLY A 95 5.48 3.72 3.83
N ILE A 96 6.39 2.78 3.63
CA ILE A 96 7.47 2.89 2.65
C ILE A 96 7.32 1.75 1.66
N PHE A 97 7.30 2.10 0.39
CA PHE A 97 6.97 1.22 -0.72
C PHE A 97 8.22 0.85 -1.51
N PHE A 98 8.41 -0.42 -1.74
CA PHE A 98 9.50 -0.94 -2.56
C PHE A 98 8.96 -1.89 -3.62
N ARG A 99 9.73 -2.08 -4.67
CA ARG A 99 9.42 -3.08 -5.69
C ARG A 99 10.56 -4.10 -5.70
N LEU A 100 10.20 -5.38 -5.59
CA LEU A 100 11.17 -6.47 -5.59
C LEU A 100 11.22 -7.11 -6.98
N SER A 101 12.41 -7.59 -7.37
CA SER A 101 12.56 -8.37 -8.60
C SER A 101 11.85 -9.73 -8.49
N GLU A 102 11.76 -10.27 -7.28
CA GLU A 102 11.08 -11.51 -6.96
C GLU A 102 10.37 -11.38 -5.62
N LEU A 103 9.11 -11.81 -5.55
CA LEU A 103 8.34 -11.78 -4.31
C LEU A 103 8.79 -12.89 -3.36
N PRO A 104 8.76 -12.66 -2.03
CA PRO A 104 8.97 -13.71 -1.06
C PRO A 104 7.83 -14.73 -1.11
N LYS A 105 8.04 -15.91 -0.53
CA LYS A 105 7.02 -16.98 -0.48
C LYS A 105 5.88 -16.68 0.49
N PHE A 106 6.05 -15.72 1.40
CA PHE A 106 5.01 -15.26 2.32
C PHE A 106 4.44 -13.92 1.84
N THR A 107 3.20 -13.62 2.21
CA THR A 107 2.51 -12.38 1.83
C THR A 107 2.43 -11.37 2.97
N TYR A 108 2.79 -11.77 4.18
CA TYR A 108 2.68 -10.93 5.36
C TYR A 108 3.71 -11.34 6.41
N ALA A 109 4.29 -10.35 7.09
CA ALA A 109 5.11 -10.54 8.28
C ALA A 109 4.95 -9.33 9.19
N ALA A 110 5.23 -9.51 10.47
CA ALA A 110 5.20 -8.41 11.43
C ALA A 110 6.31 -8.56 12.45
N ILE A 111 6.84 -7.40 12.87
CA ILE A 111 7.78 -7.30 13.98
C ILE A 111 7.08 -6.52 15.08
N THR A 112 6.96 -7.12 16.26
CA THR A 112 6.29 -6.52 17.42
C THR A 112 7.27 -6.41 18.59
N LYS A 113 7.29 -5.23 19.20
CA LYS A 113 8.10 -4.98 20.40
C LYS A 113 7.40 -3.93 21.26
N ASP A 114 7.18 -4.26 22.54
CA ASP A 114 6.58 -3.32 23.51
C ASP A 114 5.22 -2.75 23.05
N GLY A 115 4.37 -3.60 22.46
CA GLY A 115 3.06 -3.20 21.95
C GLY A 115 3.10 -2.40 20.66
N LYS A 116 4.27 -2.18 20.08
CA LYS A 116 4.48 -1.50 18.81
C LYS A 116 4.72 -2.51 17.70
N GLN A 117 4.32 -2.18 16.48
CA GLN A 117 4.35 -3.12 15.36
C GLN A 117 4.75 -2.44 14.06
N ILE A 118 5.67 -3.10 13.33
CA ILE A 118 5.95 -2.80 11.92
C ILE A 118 5.48 -3.99 11.11
N GLU A 119 4.62 -3.74 10.12
CA GLU A 119 4.06 -4.77 9.25
C GLU A 119 4.71 -4.71 7.88
N PHE A 120 4.90 -5.89 7.28
CA PHE A 120 5.39 -6.05 5.92
C PHE A 120 4.32 -6.76 5.09
N PHE A 121 3.91 -6.11 3.98
CA PHE A 121 2.90 -6.65 3.07
C PHE A 121 3.54 -6.94 1.71
N ALA A 122 3.35 -8.16 1.22
CA ALA A 122 3.94 -8.63 -0.03
C ALA A 122 2.93 -9.37 -0.94
N GLY A 123 1.65 -9.13 -0.75
CA GLY A 123 0.58 -9.70 -1.56
C GLY A 123 -0.70 -9.94 -0.78
N LYS A 124 -1.80 -10.10 -1.49
CA LYS A 124 -3.14 -10.42 -0.96
C LYS A 124 -3.67 -9.40 0.05
N ARG A 125 -3.11 -8.20 0.09
CA ARG A 125 -3.53 -7.10 0.95
C ARG A 125 -3.38 -5.78 0.23
N GLN A 126 -4.28 -4.86 0.52
CA GLN A 126 -4.17 -3.47 0.07
C GLN A 126 -3.66 -2.58 1.19
N ILE A 127 -3.00 -1.51 0.80
CA ILE A 127 -2.63 -0.39 1.67
C ILE A 127 -3.43 0.82 1.24
N ILE A 128 -4.03 1.52 2.17
CA ILE A 128 -4.77 2.75 1.87
C ILE A 128 -3.80 3.89 1.62
N LEU A 129 -3.99 4.57 0.51
CA LEU A 129 -3.19 5.74 0.11
C LEU A 129 -3.69 7.02 0.75
#